data_c919920830b0ee1602a37c634921bea4
#
_entry.id   c919920830b0ee1602a37c634921bea4
#
_cell.length_a   1.000
_cell.length_b   1.000
_cell.length_c   1.000
_cell.angle_alpha   90.00
_cell.angle_beta   90.00
_cell.angle_gamma   90.00
#
_symmetry.space_group_name_H-M   'P 1'
#
loop_
_entity.id
_entity.type
_entity.pdbx_description
1 polymer ?
#
loop_
_entity_poly.entity_id
_entity_poly.type
_entity_poly.pdbx_seq_one_letter_code
_entity_poly.pdbx_strand_id
1 'polypeptide(L)'
;MDLFALLRAGVRSGDTPDIGGLTDDRWRELYTAASSQGVSALVWDGIRRLPPESQPSRELRLRWAYNVERIERRYGQQRRRAAELAAAYAEAGIRTVVLKGLAVSRLYPVPEHRPCGDLDCFLCG
;
A
#
# COMPACT_ATOMS: atom_id res chain seq x y z
N MET A 1 4.71 -16.69 -8.57
CA MET A 1 3.96 -17.29 -7.46
C MET A 1 4.33 -16.68 -6.13
N ASP A 2 5.60 -16.42 -5.89
CA ASP A 2 6.06 -15.77 -4.65
C ASP A 2 5.44 -14.39 -4.44
N LEU A 3 5.27 -13.62 -5.51
CA LEU A 3 4.62 -12.31 -5.45
C LEU A 3 3.19 -12.41 -4.89
N PHE A 4 2.42 -13.37 -5.36
CA PHE A 4 1.04 -13.55 -4.91
C PHE A 4 0.96 -14.05 -3.46
N ALA A 5 1.90 -14.89 -3.04
CA ALA A 5 1.96 -15.35 -1.65
C ALA A 5 2.24 -14.18 -0.70
N LEU A 6 3.19 -13.32 -1.04
CA LEU A 6 3.52 -12.12 -0.28
C LEU A 6 2.37 -11.12 -0.27
N LEU A 7 1.77 -10.89 -1.42
CA LEU A 7 0.64 -9.97 -1.56
C LEU A 7 -0.57 -10.44 -0.73
N ARG A 8 -0.87 -11.74 -0.78
CA ARG A 8 -1.96 -12.33 0.00
C ARG A 8 -1.74 -12.14 1.49
N ALA A 9 -0.51 -12.38 1.96
CA ALA A 9 -0.14 -12.17 3.36
C ALA A 9 -0.22 -10.70 3.77
N GLY A 10 0.07 -9.78 2.86
CA GLY A 10 -0.05 -8.34 3.10
C GLY A 10 -1.49 -7.85 3.19
N VAL A 11 -2.39 -8.50 2.47
CA VAL A 11 -3.82 -8.13 2.45
C VAL A 11 -4.60 -8.79 3.59
N ARG A 12 -4.16 -9.95 4.05
CA ARG A 12 -4.83 -10.71 5.12
C ARG A 12 -4.02 -10.66 6.42
N SER A 13 -4.66 -10.21 7.48
CA SER A 13 -4.04 -10.24 8.81
C SER A 13 -3.87 -11.68 9.29
N GLY A 14 -2.68 -12.00 9.80
CA GLY A 14 -2.38 -13.28 10.42
C GLY A 14 -1.76 -14.35 9.51
N ASP A 15 -1.80 -14.17 8.19
CA ASP A 15 -1.18 -15.12 7.27
C ASP A 15 0.34 -14.93 7.24
N THR A 16 1.09 -16.04 7.35
CA THR A 16 2.53 -16.06 7.11
C THR A 16 2.75 -16.63 5.72
N PRO A 17 3.53 -15.93 4.85
CA PRO A 17 3.79 -16.44 3.51
C PRO A 17 4.61 -17.73 3.58
N ASP A 18 4.20 -18.74 2.85
CA ASP A 18 4.95 -19.98 2.69
C ASP A 18 5.90 -19.83 1.50
N ILE A 19 7.05 -19.24 1.77
CA ILE A 19 8.10 -18.99 0.77
C ILE A 19 9.41 -19.51 1.34
N GLY A 20 10.08 -20.38 0.60
CA GLY A 20 11.44 -20.80 0.90
C GLY A 20 12.44 -19.66 0.67
N GLY A 21 13.68 -19.87 1.08
CA GLY A 21 14.75 -18.90 0.86
C GLY A 21 14.90 -18.55 -0.63
N LEU A 22 14.81 -17.27 -0.96
CA LEU A 22 14.98 -16.78 -2.31
C LEU A 22 16.38 -16.20 -2.51
N THR A 23 16.90 -16.29 -3.74
CA THR A 23 18.15 -15.62 -4.11
C THR A 23 17.94 -14.11 -4.19
N ASP A 24 19.04 -13.34 -4.09
CA ASP A 24 19.00 -11.88 -4.25
C ASP A 24 18.43 -11.47 -5.61
N ASP A 25 18.78 -12.19 -6.67
CA ASP A 25 18.26 -11.90 -8.01
C ASP A 25 16.75 -12.09 -8.06
N ARG A 26 16.23 -13.13 -7.43
CA ARG A 26 14.78 -13.37 -7.35
C ARG A 26 14.09 -12.26 -6.55
N TRP A 27 14.66 -11.83 -5.45
CA TRP A 27 14.13 -10.71 -4.67
C TRP A 27 14.10 -9.40 -5.46
N ARG A 28 15.12 -9.15 -6.29
CA ARG A 28 15.15 -7.97 -7.17
C ARG A 28 14.07 -8.02 -8.24
N GLU A 29 13.84 -9.20 -8.82
CA GLU A 29 12.73 -9.41 -9.75
C GLU A 29 11.38 -9.12 -9.09
N LEU A 30 11.18 -9.61 -7.87
CA LEU A 30 9.96 -9.36 -7.10
C LEU A 30 9.78 -7.88 -6.78
N TYR A 31 10.85 -7.18 -6.42
CA TYR A 31 10.82 -5.74 -6.19
C TYR A 31 10.37 -4.99 -7.43
N THR A 32 10.95 -5.32 -8.58
CA THR A 32 10.60 -4.70 -9.85
C THR A 32 9.15 -4.98 -10.22
N ALA A 33 8.70 -6.22 -10.08
CA ALA A 33 7.32 -6.60 -10.36
C ALA A 33 6.32 -5.88 -9.44
N ALA A 34 6.60 -5.84 -8.15
CA ALA A 34 5.75 -5.16 -7.16
C ALA A 34 5.66 -3.66 -7.46
N SER A 35 6.78 -3.04 -7.83
CA SER A 35 6.82 -1.62 -8.18
C SER A 35 6.03 -1.32 -9.45
N SER A 36 6.20 -2.13 -10.49
CA SER A 36 5.48 -1.93 -11.75
C SER A 36 3.97 -2.15 -11.63
N GLN A 37 3.55 -3.05 -10.74
CA GLN A 37 2.14 -3.31 -10.47
C GLN A 37 1.53 -2.38 -9.42
N GLY A 38 2.33 -1.51 -8.81
CA GLY A 38 1.86 -0.56 -7.80
C GLY A 38 1.48 -1.20 -6.46
N VAL A 39 2.05 -2.34 -6.12
CA VAL A 39 1.70 -3.09 -4.90
C VAL A 39 2.89 -3.25 -3.93
N SER A 40 3.92 -2.43 -4.07
CA SER A 40 5.15 -2.53 -3.28
C SER A 40 4.91 -2.52 -1.77
N ALA A 41 4.01 -1.68 -1.28
CA ALA A 41 3.71 -1.57 0.14
C ALA A 41 2.96 -2.79 0.68
N LEU A 42 2.02 -3.32 -0.09
CA LEU A 42 1.30 -4.54 0.30
C LEU A 42 2.21 -5.76 0.32
N VAL A 43 3.10 -5.86 -0.67
CA VAL A 43 4.10 -6.94 -0.71
C VAL A 43 5.08 -6.80 0.46
N TRP A 44 5.47 -5.58 0.81
CA TRP A 44 6.30 -5.29 1.98
C TRP A 44 5.67 -5.80 3.27
N ASP A 45 4.37 -5.63 3.44
CA ASP A 45 3.65 -6.15 4.61
C ASP A 45 3.76 -7.68 4.70
N GLY A 46 3.73 -8.36 3.56
CA GLY A 46 3.98 -9.80 3.49
C GLY A 46 5.42 -10.18 3.84
N ILE A 47 6.40 -9.43 3.31
CA ILE A 47 7.83 -9.65 3.59
C ILE A 47 8.13 -9.54 5.07
N ARG A 48 7.56 -8.57 5.75
CA ARG A 48 7.78 -8.35 7.19
C ARG A 48 7.31 -9.51 8.06
N ARG A 49 6.48 -10.39 7.54
CA ARG A 49 6.01 -11.59 8.24
C ARG A 49 6.91 -12.80 8.04
N LEU A 50 7.85 -12.71 7.12
CA LEU A 50 8.83 -13.77 6.94
C LEU A 50 9.84 -13.77 8.10
N PRO A 51 10.38 -14.94 8.48
CA PRO A 51 11.48 -15.00 9.43
C PRO A 51 12.69 -14.23 8.87
N PRO A 52 13.54 -13.65 9.74
CA PRO A 52 14.65 -12.79 9.29
C PRO A 52 15.57 -13.45 8.26
N GLU A 53 15.82 -14.74 8.40
CA GLU A 53 16.68 -15.51 7.49
C GLU A 53 16.08 -15.69 6.09
N SER A 54 14.78 -15.50 5.94
CA SER A 54 14.07 -15.64 4.67
C SER A 54 13.78 -14.30 4.00
N GLN A 55 14.13 -13.19 4.64
CA GLN A 55 13.90 -11.85 4.11
C GLN A 55 14.97 -11.46 3.08
N PRO A 56 14.71 -10.45 2.23
CA PRO A 56 15.72 -9.94 1.30
C PRO A 56 16.95 -9.36 2.03
N SER A 57 18.02 -9.12 1.28
CA SER A 57 19.22 -8.47 1.81
C SER A 57 18.90 -7.13 2.46
N ARG A 58 19.77 -6.68 3.37
CA ARG A 58 19.61 -5.38 4.03
C ARG A 58 19.47 -4.22 3.05
N GLU A 59 20.30 -4.22 2.01
CA GLU A 59 20.27 -3.18 0.96
C GLU A 59 18.89 -3.12 0.31
N LEU A 60 18.36 -4.26 -0.10
CA LEU A 60 17.06 -4.34 -0.77
C LEU A 60 15.91 -4.01 0.20
N ARG A 61 16.01 -4.43 1.46
CA ARG A 61 15.03 -4.05 2.50
C ARG A 61 14.98 -2.55 2.71
N LEU A 62 16.12 -1.87 2.75
CA LEU A 62 16.18 -0.42 2.89
C LEU A 62 15.57 0.29 1.69
N ARG A 63 15.83 -0.21 0.49
CA ARG A 63 15.24 0.32 -0.74
C ARG A 63 13.72 0.15 -0.75
N TRP A 64 13.25 -1.02 -0.33
CA TRP A 64 11.81 -1.30 -0.23
C TRP A 64 11.13 -0.40 0.81
N ALA A 65 11.71 -0.30 1.99
CA ALA A 65 11.19 0.56 3.06
C ALA A 65 11.12 2.03 2.64
N TYR A 66 12.13 2.52 1.91
CA TYR A 66 12.12 3.88 1.37
C TYR A 66 10.96 4.09 0.39
N ASN A 67 10.74 3.13 -0.51
CA ASN A 67 9.63 3.18 -1.45
C ASN A 67 8.27 3.15 -0.74
N VAL A 68 8.14 2.33 0.30
CA VAL A 68 6.94 2.27 1.14
C VAL A 68 6.68 3.61 1.84
N GLU A 69 7.70 4.24 2.37
CA GLU A 69 7.57 5.56 2.98
C GLU A 69 7.04 6.61 1.99
N ARG A 70 7.49 6.57 0.75
CA ARG A 70 6.97 7.45 -0.30
C ARG A 70 5.49 7.20 -0.57
N ILE A 71 5.09 5.93 -0.60
CA ILE A 71 3.68 5.53 -0.78
C ILE A 71 2.83 6.07 0.38
N GLU A 72 3.30 5.92 1.61
CA GLU A 72 2.61 6.42 2.81
C GLU A 72 2.46 7.94 2.79
N ARG A 73 3.50 8.66 2.39
CA ARG A 73 3.45 10.12 2.24
C ARG A 73 2.42 10.55 1.20
N ARG A 74 2.38 9.87 0.06
CA ARG A 74 1.41 10.15 -1.00
C ARG A 74 -0.01 9.90 -0.51
N TYR A 75 -0.23 8.83 0.22
CA TYR A 75 -1.52 8.55 0.85
C TYR A 75 -1.93 9.67 1.81
N GLY A 76 -1.03 10.11 2.68
CA GLY A 76 -1.28 11.20 3.61
C GLY A 76 -1.62 12.52 2.92
N GLN A 77 -0.97 12.83 1.80
CA GLN A 77 -1.29 13.99 0.97
C GLN A 77 -2.69 13.89 0.36
N GLN A 78 -3.04 12.72 -0.18
CA GLN A 78 -4.37 12.46 -0.74
C GLN A 78 -5.45 12.64 0.33
N ARG A 79 -5.21 12.10 1.50
CA ARG A 79 -6.15 12.18 2.62
C ARG A 79 -6.36 13.64 3.07
N ARG A 80 -5.30 14.41 3.17
CA ARG A 80 -5.38 15.84 3.49
C ARG A 80 -6.15 16.63 2.43
N ARG A 81 -5.88 16.38 1.16
CA ARG A 81 -6.61 17.01 0.06
C ARG A 81 -8.10 16.69 0.11
N ALA A 82 -8.45 15.45 0.39
CA ALA A 82 -9.84 15.05 0.55
C ALA A 82 -10.52 15.81 1.69
N ALA A 83 -9.84 15.93 2.84
CA ALA A 83 -10.36 16.65 4.00
C ALA A 83 -10.52 18.15 3.72
N GLU A 84 -9.55 18.78 3.07
CA GLU A 84 -9.60 20.19 2.68
C GLU A 84 -10.74 20.46 1.70
N LEU A 85 -10.90 19.60 0.70
CA LEU A 85 -11.97 19.70 -0.27
C LEU A 85 -13.34 19.56 0.39
N ALA A 86 -13.49 18.56 1.27
CA ALA A 86 -14.74 18.35 2.01
C ALA A 86 -15.08 19.53 2.92
N ALA A 87 -14.09 20.12 3.58
CA ALA A 87 -14.27 21.31 4.41
C ALA A 87 -14.72 22.53 3.58
N ALA A 88 -14.11 22.75 2.43
CA ALA A 88 -14.46 23.85 1.53
C ALA A 88 -15.90 23.72 1.01
N TYR A 89 -16.30 22.52 0.60
CA TYR A 89 -17.68 22.28 0.16
C TYR A 89 -18.68 22.36 1.31
N ALA A 90 -18.29 21.94 2.51
CA ALA A 90 -19.15 22.01 3.69
C ALA A 90 -19.52 23.46 4.04
N GLU A 91 -18.62 24.41 3.85
CA GLU A 91 -18.89 25.84 4.01
C GLU A 91 -19.99 26.35 3.07
N ALA A 92 -20.12 25.73 1.90
CA ALA A 92 -21.18 26.01 0.93
C ALA A 92 -22.44 25.16 1.13
N GLY A 93 -22.52 24.38 2.21
CA GLY A 93 -23.65 23.50 2.50
C GLY A 93 -23.66 22.20 1.69
N ILE A 94 -22.54 21.84 1.07
CA ILE A 94 -22.40 20.65 0.22
C ILE A 94 -21.64 19.57 0.98
N ARG A 95 -22.21 18.36 1.02
CA ARG A 95 -21.53 17.18 1.58
C ARG A 95 -20.71 16.48 0.52
N THR A 96 -19.54 16.02 0.92
CA THR A 96 -18.63 15.26 0.05
C THR A 96 -18.60 13.80 0.48
N VAL A 97 -18.79 12.89 -0.47
CA VAL A 97 -18.62 11.45 -0.28
C VAL A 97 -17.42 11.02 -1.11
N VAL A 98 -16.39 10.49 -0.42
CA VAL A 98 -15.20 9.98 -1.10
C VAL A 98 -15.49 8.56 -1.58
N LEU A 99 -15.25 8.31 -2.86
CA LEU A 99 -15.52 7.04 -3.52
C LEU A 99 -14.24 6.27 -3.81
N LYS A 100 -14.37 4.96 -3.95
CA LYS A 100 -13.31 4.04 -4.40
C LYS A 100 -12.04 4.10 -3.54
N GLY A 101 -10.89 4.31 -4.16
CA GLY A 101 -9.54 4.17 -3.63
C GLY A 101 -9.35 4.53 -2.17
N LEU A 102 -9.45 5.80 -1.81
CA LEU A 102 -9.23 6.26 -0.45
C LEU A 102 -10.27 5.69 0.53
N ALA A 103 -11.52 5.59 0.11
CA ALA A 103 -12.58 5.01 0.93
C ALA A 103 -12.37 3.51 1.15
N VAL A 104 -12.01 2.77 0.09
CA VAL A 104 -11.77 1.33 0.14
C VAL A 104 -10.51 0.99 0.94
N SER A 105 -9.52 1.88 0.98
CA SER A 105 -8.27 1.65 1.72
C SER A 105 -8.50 1.31 3.20
N ARG A 106 -9.57 1.81 3.79
CA ARG A 106 -9.94 1.54 5.19
C ARG A 106 -10.20 0.07 5.48
N LEU A 107 -10.45 -0.74 4.46
CA LEU A 107 -10.68 -2.18 4.58
C LEU A 107 -9.38 -2.99 4.63
N TYR A 108 -8.25 -2.36 4.37
CA TYR A 108 -6.94 -3.02 4.37
C TYR A 108 -6.29 -2.98 5.76
N PRO A 109 -5.46 -3.98 6.12
CA PRO A 109 -4.76 -4.00 7.42
C PRO A 109 -3.95 -2.73 7.67
N VAL A 110 -3.27 -2.22 6.65
CA VAL A 110 -2.57 -0.94 6.70
C VAL A 110 -3.14 -0.07 5.57
N PRO A 111 -4.09 0.81 5.87
CA PRO A 111 -4.77 1.62 4.84
C PRO A 111 -3.82 2.41 3.93
N GLU A 112 -2.73 2.95 4.48
CA GLU A 112 -1.73 3.73 3.74
C GLU A 112 -1.00 2.90 2.67
N HIS A 113 -1.03 1.58 2.76
CA HIS A 113 -0.32 0.68 1.86
C HIS A 113 -1.15 0.27 0.65
N ARG A 114 -2.46 0.52 0.68
CA ARG A 114 -3.31 0.33 -0.49
C ARG A 114 -3.07 1.50 -1.46
N PRO A 115 -2.59 1.24 -2.68
CA PRO A 115 -2.33 2.33 -3.62
C PRO A 115 -3.62 3.06 -4.00
N CYS A 116 -3.58 4.39 -3.93
CA CYS A 116 -4.69 5.25 -4.32
C CYS A 116 -4.27 6.07 -5.53
N GLY A 117 -5.09 6.04 -6.58
CA GLY A 117 -4.93 6.89 -7.75
C GLY A 117 -5.61 8.25 -7.55
N ASP A 118 -6.53 8.58 -8.44
CA ASP A 118 -7.28 9.82 -8.40
C ASP A 118 -8.26 9.86 -7.23
N LEU A 119 -8.55 11.05 -6.76
CA LEU A 119 -9.57 11.30 -5.75
C LEU A 119 -10.93 11.44 -6.43
N ASP A 120 -11.78 10.43 -6.26
CA ASP A 120 -13.15 10.42 -6.78
C ASP A 120 -14.12 10.81 -5.66
N CYS A 121 -14.94 11.82 -5.91
CA CYS A 121 -15.90 12.33 -4.93
C CYS A 121 -17.29 12.48 -5.54
N PHE A 122 -18.30 12.25 -4.72
CA PHE A 122 -19.69 12.56 -5.02
C PHE A 122 -20.14 13.71 -4.14
N LEU A 123 -20.74 14.72 -4.74
CA LEU A 123 -21.19 15.93 -4.04
C LEU A 123 -22.73 15.90 -3.88
N CYS A 124 -23.20 16.10 -2.65
CA CYS A 124 -24.62 16.14 -2.31
C CYS A 124 -24.96 17.53 -1.77
N GLY A 125 -25.91 18.16 -2.43
CA GLY A 125 -26.44 19.46 -2.00
C GLY A 125 -27.54 19.39 -0.97
#